data_084913137e747b7bf0136eb45f87901a
#
_entry.id   084913137e747b7bf0136eb45f87901a
#
_cell.length_a   1.000
_cell.length_b   1.000
_cell.length_c   1.000
_cell.angle_alpha   90.00
_cell.angle_beta   90.00
_cell.angle_gamma   90.00
#
_symmetry.space_group_name_H-M   'P 1'
#
loop_
_entity.id
_entity.type
_entity.pdbx_description
1 polymer ?
#
loop_
_entity_poly.entity_id
_entity_poly.type
_entity_poly.pdbx_seq_one_letter_code
_entity_poly.pdbx_strand_id
1 'polypeptide(L)'
;MVLFFASSRYDPAAISRAMYDAFGGAQIIGCSTAGEIVSGRVLKGSIVAMAFDDRTIRDAAFSLVIDAASPDSLADAVRSLEEDIGTPLGELDFRKYVGL
;
A
#
# COMPACT_ATOMS: atom_id res chain seq x y z
N MET A 1 -2.97 8.96 -3.03
CA MET A 1 -2.66 7.66 -2.37
C MET A 1 -2.13 7.93 -0.97
N VAL A 2 -2.38 7.03 -0.03
CA VAL A 2 -1.83 7.07 1.33
C VAL A 2 -1.14 5.74 1.65
N LEU A 3 0.11 5.82 2.11
CA LEU A 3 0.83 4.70 2.73
C LEU A 3 0.90 4.90 4.22
N PHE A 4 0.68 3.84 5.01
CA PHE A 4 0.86 3.93 6.45
C PHE A 4 1.54 2.69 7.04
N PHE A 5 2.23 2.93 8.15
CA PHE A 5 2.90 1.92 8.96
C PHE A 5 2.40 2.08 10.39
N ALA A 6 1.87 1.01 10.96
CA ALA A 6 1.25 1.06 12.28
C ALA A 6 1.88 0.03 13.21
N SER A 7 2.08 0.39 14.45
CA SER A 7 2.56 -0.55 15.46
C SER A 7 1.60 -1.76 15.58
N SER A 8 2.18 -2.95 15.66
CA SER A 8 1.44 -4.20 15.90
C SER A 8 0.70 -4.25 17.25
N ARG A 9 0.84 -3.22 18.09
CA ARG A 9 0.09 -3.05 19.33
C ARG A 9 -1.36 -2.64 19.13
N TYR A 10 -1.66 -2.06 17.99
CA TYR A 10 -3.01 -1.60 17.67
C TYR A 10 -3.83 -2.70 16.99
N ASP A 11 -5.13 -2.65 17.18
CA ASP A 11 -6.04 -3.51 16.44
C ASP A 11 -6.06 -3.12 14.96
N PRO A 12 -5.70 -4.03 14.03
CA PRO A 12 -5.63 -3.73 12.61
C PRO A 12 -6.96 -3.26 12.02
N ALA A 13 -8.10 -3.80 12.49
CA ALA A 13 -9.41 -3.41 12.00
C ALA A 13 -9.77 -1.98 12.41
N ALA A 14 -9.44 -1.60 13.65
CA ALA A 14 -9.66 -0.23 14.14
C ALA A 14 -8.81 0.79 13.38
N ILE A 15 -7.52 0.45 13.13
CA ILE A 15 -6.63 1.31 12.34
C ILE A 15 -7.11 1.45 10.90
N SER A 16 -7.45 0.35 10.25
CA SER A 16 -7.94 0.38 8.87
C SER A 16 -9.16 1.29 8.72
N ARG A 17 -10.11 1.19 9.66
CA ARG A 17 -11.30 2.04 9.69
C ARG A 17 -10.93 3.52 9.91
N ALA A 18 -10.10 3.81 10.90
CA ALA A 18 -9.68 5.17 11.20
C ALA A 18 -8.94 5.83 10.03
N MET A 19 -8.08 5.09 9.34
CA MET A 19 -7.39 5.57 8.14
C MET A 19 -8.38 5.83 7.00
N TYR A 20 -9.35 4.93 6.78
CA TYR A 20 -10.39 5.13 5.78
C TYR A 20 -11.25 6.37 6.07
N ASP A 21 -11.63 6.58 7.33
CA ASP A 21 -12.44 7.74 7.74
C ASP A 21 -11.64 9.05 7.60
N ALA A 22 -10.33 9.01 7.91
CA ALA A 22 -9.48 10.19 7.84
C ALA A 22 -9.12 10.61 6.40
N PHE A 23 -8.98 9.66 5.48
CA PHE A 23 -8.51 9.87 4.11
C PHE A 23 -9.53 9.40 3.07
N GLY A 24 -10.83 9.51 3.37
CA GLY A 24 -11.90 9.03 2.52
C GLY A 24 -11.77 9.47 1.07
N GLY A 25 -11.91 8.53 0.15
CA GLY A 25 -11.73 8.75 -1.29
C GLY A 25 -10.31 8.58 -1.82
N ALA A 26 -9.29 8.45 -0.95
CA ALA A 26 -7.94 8.08 -1.36
C ALA A 26 -7.75 6.56 -1.37
N GLN A 27 -6.87 6.08 -2.24
CA GLN A 27 -6.35 4.72 -2.13
C GLN A 27 -5.43 4.64 -0.90
N ILE A 28 -5.66 3.65 -0.03
CA ILE A 28 -4.96 3.51 1.24
C ILE A 28 -4.38 2.11 1.33
N ILE A 29 -3.08 2.03 1.57
CA ILE A 29 -2.40 0.77 1.81
C ILE A 29 -1.48 0.91 3.01
N GLY A 30 -1.31 -0.15 3.79
CA GLY A 30 -0.42 -0.12 4.93
C GLY A 30 -0.17 -1.49 5.52
N CYS A 31 0.74 -1.54 6.48
CA CYS A 31 1.07 -2.76 7.19
C CYS A 31 1.36 -2.49 8.66
N SER A 32 1.31 -3.56 9.46
CA SER A 32 1.79 -3.53 10.83
C SER A 32 3.31 -3.67 10.87
N THR A 33 3.95 -2.99 11.81
CA THR A 33 5.40 -2.98 12.00
C THR A 33 5.79 -3.21 13.47
N ALA A 34 7.06 -3.57 13.69
CA ALA A 34 7.64 -3.71 15.02
C ALA A 34 8.17 -2.36 15.59
N GLY A 35 8.28 -1.33 14.74
CA GLY A 35 8.71 0.01 15.11
C GLY A 35 8.73 0.92 13.89
N GLU A 36 8.35 2.16 14.07
CA GLU A 36 8.19 3.15 13.02
C GLU A 36 9.37 4.12 13.03
N ILE A 37 9.78 4.56 11.83
CA ILE A 37 10.86 5.53 11.67
C ILE A 37 10.31 6.75 10.92
N VAL A 38 10.51 7.92 11.50
CA VAL A 38 10.15 9.20 10.88
C VAL A 38 11.15 10.28 11.24
N SER A 39 11.68 10.98 10.21
CA SER A 39 12.54 12.16 10.39
C SER A 39 13.66 11.98 11.43
N GLY A 40 14.39 10.86 11.33
CA GLY A 40 15.51 10.56 12.24
C GLY A 40 15.12 10.06 13.63
N ARG A 41 13.84 9.76 13.87
CA ARG A 41 13.32 9.21 15.12
C ARG A 41 12.83 7.79 14.95
N VAL A 42 13.17 6.93 15.89
CA VAL A 42 12.60 5.59 16.01
C VAL A 42 11.51 5.62 17.07
N LEU A 43 10.33 5.19 16.71
CA LEU A 43 9.13 5.21 17.56
C LEU A 43 8.64 3.78 17.82
N LYS A 44 7.91 3.60 18.90
CA LYS A 44 7.22 2.35 19.24
C LYS A 44 5.80 2.67 19.69
N GLY A 45 4.83 1.89 19.22
CA GLY A 45 3.42 2.13 19.54
C GLY A 45 2.90 3.40 18.87
N SER A 46 3.27 3.64 17.64
CA SER A 46 2.91 4.82 16.84
C SER A 46 2.28 4.41 15.50
N ILE A 47 1.82 5.40 14.77
CA ILE A 47 1.41 5.29 13.38
C ILE A 47 2.13 6.38 12.61
N VAL A 48 2.74 6.01 11.49
CA VAL A 48 3.33 6.94 10.53
C VAL A 48 2.57 6.80 9.21
N ALA A 49 2.08 7.90 8.67
CA ALA A 49 1.40 7.93 7.39
C ALA A 49 2.06 8.94 6.46
N MET A 50 2.07 8.63 5.16
CA MET A 50 2.55 9.48 4.10
C MET A 50 1.46 9.59 3.04
N ALA A 51 1.02 10.81 2.76
CA ALA A 51 0.07 11.10 1.71
C ALA A 51 0.78 11.65 0.48
N PHE A 52 0.35 11.18 -0.69
CA PHE A 52 0.83 11.64 -2.00
C PHE A 52 -0.33 12.27 -2.77
N ASP A 53 -0.08 13.41 -3.36
CA ASP A 53 -1.01 14.06 -4.26
C ASP A 53 -0.88 13.50 -5.70
N ASP A 54 -1.79 13.89 -6.59
CA ASP A 54 -1.86 13.46 -7.99
C ASP A 54 -0.71 14.00 -8.85
N ARG A 55 0.05 14.98 -8.36
CA ARG A 55 1.26 15.49 -9.02
C ARG A 55 2.47 14.61 -8.74
N THR A 56 2.45 13.92 -7.59
CA THR A 56 3.54 13.02 -7.16
C THR A 56 3.28 11.61 -7.65
N ILE A 57 2.08 11.09 -7.45
CA ILE A 57 1.65 9.77 -7.91
C ILE A 57 0.35 9.95 -8.70
N ARG A 58 0.44 9.75 -10.01
CA ARG A 58 -0.69 9.94 -10.92
C ARG A 58 -1.68 8.79 -10.83
N ASP A 59 -1.15 7.58 -10.86
CA ASP A 59 -1.92 6.34 -10.82
C ASP A 59 -1.29 5.37 -9.84
N ALA A 60 -2.11 4.65 -9.09
CA ALA A 60 -1.66 3.58 -8.20
C ALA A 60 -2.64 2.42 -8.30
N ALA A 61 -2.13 1.22 -8.48
CA ALA A 61 -2.89 -0.01 -8.43
C ALA A 61 -2.34 -0.91 -7.32
N PHE A 62 -3.20 -1.68 -6.71
CA PHE A 62 -2.78 -2.70 -5.76
C PHE A 62 -3.68 -3.94 -5.85
N SER A 63 -3.11 -5.08 -5.58
CA SER A 63 -3.83 -6.34 -5.52
C SER A 63 -3.50 -7.08 -4.23
N LEU A 64 -4.47 -7.83 -3.71
CA LEU A 64 -4.31 -8.63 -2.51
C LEU A 64 -4.19 -10.11 -2.88
N VAL A 65 -3.08 -10.72 -2.51
CA VAL A 65 -2.87 -12.16 -2.61
C VAL A 65 -3.17 -12.80 -1.26
N ILE A 66 -4.28 -13.53 -1.15
CA ILE A 66 -4.69 -14.18 0.10
C ILE A 66 -3.88 -15.45 0.35
N ASP A 67 -3.59 -16.21 -0.72
CA ASP A 67 -2.78 -17.43 -0.67
C ASP A 67 -1.58 -17.30 -1.62
N ALA A 68 -0.47 -16.82 -1.10
CA ALA A 68 0.75 -16.64 -1.87
C ALA A 68 1.44 -17.98 -2.25
N ALA A 69 1.02 -19.11 -1.68
CA ALA A 69 1.50 -20.42 -2.06
C ALA A 69 0.76 -21.00 -3.29
N SER A 70 -0.38 -20.43 -3.65
CA SER A 70 -1.14 -20.80 -4.83
C SER A 70 -0.65 -20.03 -6.07
N PRO A 71 -0.11 -20.73 -7.10
CA PRO A 71 0.27 -20.08 -8.36
C PRO A 71 -0.89 -19.35 -9.04
N ASP A 72 -2.11 -19.89 -8.94
CA ASP A 72 -3.31 -19.29 -9.55
C ASP A 72 -3.67 -17.97 -8.87
N SER A 73 -3.61 -17.91 -7.54
CA SER A 73 -3.85 -16.67 -6.78
C SER A 73 -2.86 -15.56 -7.14
N LEU A 74 -1.59 -15.93 -7.36
CA LEU A 74 -0.58 -14.98 -7.78
C LEU A 74 -0.81 -14.50 -9.22
N ALA A 75 -1.16 -15.42 -10.14
CA ALA A 75 -1.45 -15.08 -11.54
C ALA A 75 -2.68 -14.16 -11.65
N ASP A 76 -3.71 -14.41 -10.86
CA ASP A 76 -4.91 -13.56 -10.82
C ASP A 76 -4.60 -12.17 -10.27
N ALA A 77 -3.77 -12.08 -9.23
CA ALA A 77 -3.35 -10.79 -8.66
C ALA A 77 -2.53 -9.96 -9.66
N VAL A 78 -1.60 -10.60 -10.39
CA VAL A 78 -0.83 -9.95 -11.45
C VAL A 78 -1.75 -9.45 -12.56
N ARG A 79 -2.70 -10.27 -13.01
CA ARG A 79 -3.67 -9.86 -14.04
C ARG A 79 -4.51 -8.68 -13.61
N SER A 80 -4.99 -8.66 -12.35
CA SER A 80 -5.75 -7.54 -11.81
C SER A 80 -4.92 -6.25 -11.79
N LEU A 81 -3.63 -6.33 -11.43
CA LEU A 81 -2.73 -5.17 -11.48
C LEU A 81 -2.53 -4.66 -12.91
N GLU A 82 -2.33 -5.56 -13.88
CA GLU A 82 -2.16 -5.20 -15.29
C GLU A 82 -3.42 -4.55 -15.88
N GLU A 83 -4.59 -5.04 -15.51
CA GLU A 83 -5.88 -4.46 -15.91
C GLU A 83 -6.05 -3.05 -15.33
N ASP A 84 -5.75 -2.84 -14.06
CA ASP A 84 -5.87 -1.54 -13.39
C ASP A 84 -4.87 -0.51 -13.96
N ILE A 85 -3.64 -0.93 -14.25
CA ILE A 85 -2.59 -0.07 -14.84
C ILE A 85 -2.83 0.14 -16.34
N GLY A 86 -3.49 -0.80 -17.00
CA GLY A 86 -3.72 -0.80 -18.46
C GLY A 86 -2.48 -1.17 -19.28
N THR A 87 -1.47 -1.78 -18.65
CA THR A 87 -0.20 -2.15 -19.30
C THR A 87 0.37 -3.41 -18.63
N PRO A 88 0.86 -4.40 -19.40
CA PRO A 88 1.54 -5.56 -18.83
C PRO A 88 2.73 -5.14 -17.96
N LEU A 89 2.91 -5.79 -16.81
CA LEU A 89 4.00 -5.43 -15.87
C LEU A 89 5.38 -5.52 -16.51
N GLY A 90 5.59 -6.46 -17.44
CA GLY A 90 6.86 -6.60 -18.17
C GLY A 90 7.17 -5.47 -19.14
N GLU A 91 6.20 -4.63 -19.47
CA GLU A 91 6.33 -3.49 -20.41
C GLU A 91 6.40 -2.14 -19.68
N LEU A 92 6.30 -2.12 -18.35
CA LEU A 92 6.36 -0.89 -17.55
C LEU A 92 7.75 -0.24 -17.63
N ASP A 93 7.75 1.07 -17.85
CA ASP A 93 8.98 1.86 -17.76
C ASP A 93 9.39 2.04 -16.28
N PHE A 94 10.42 1.32 -15.84
CA PHE A 94 10.93 1.35 -14.46
C PHE A 94 11.34 2.74 -13.96
N ARG A 95 11.47 3.73 -14.85
CA ARG A 95 11.74 5.12 -14.47
C ARG A 95 10.47 5.88 -14.03
N LYS A 96 9.30 5.31 -14.30
CA LYS A 96 8.00 5.93 -14.03
C LYS A 96 7.17 5.14 -13.02
N TYR A 97 7.48 3.86 -12.84
CA TYR A 97 6.75 2.96 -11.97
C TYR A 97 7.66 2.40 -10.88
N VAL A 98 7.10 2.22 -9.70
CA VAL A 98 7.75 1.56 -8.58
C VAL A 98 6.80 0.53 -7.99
N GLY A 99 7.29 -0.68 -7.75
CA GLY A 99 6.60 -1.71 -6.99
C GLY A 99 7.01 -1.62 -5.51
N LEU A 100 6.04 -1.79 -4.62
CA LEU A 100 6.22 -1.77 -3.16
C LEU A 100 5.76 -3.10 -2.57
#